data_41cd1d70c6432377c50e37dc0f33ad92
#
_entry.id   41cd1d70c6432377c50e37dc0f33ad92
#
_cell.length_a   1.000
_cell.length_b   1.000
_cell.length_c   1.000
_cell.angle_alpha   90.00
_cell.angle_beta   90.00
_cell.angle_gamma   90.00
#
_symmetry.space_group_name_H-M   'P 1'
#
loop_
_entity.id
_entity.type
_entity.pdbx_description
1 polymer ?
#
loop_
_entity_poly.entity_id
_entity_poly.type
_entity_poly.pdbx_seq_one_letter_code
_entity_poly.pdbx_strand_id
1 'polypeptide(L)'
;MTKALTVIAEIRAAPGKGDALAAFLAEQVAAVRKSEPGCLAYRVHRSTTDPEHFAFYETYVDDAAFEVHRQSPILAQFRQRRDALGLVAGPAKVTKYREMA
;
A
#
# COMPACT_ATOMS: atom_id res chain seq x y z
N MET A 1 8.81 11.35 20.52
CA MET A 1 8.40 10.75 19.24
C MET A 1 9.41 9.70 18.80
N THR A 2 8.97 8.67 18.15
CA THR A 2 9.85 7.65 17.57
C THR A 2 10.35 8.09 16.19
N LYS A 3 11.35 7.38 15.66
CA LYS A 3 11.77 7.57 14.27
C LYS A 3 10.85 6.83 13.29
N ALA A 4 9.99 5.96 13.77
CA ALA A 4 9.08 5.19 12.93
C ALA A 4 8.15 6.11 12.16
N LEU A 5 7.93 5.79 10.90
CA LEU A 5 7.04 6.49 10.01
C LEU A 5 5.80 5.64 9.76
N THR A 6 4.62 6.20 9.99
CA THR A 6 3.36 5.57 9.62
C THR A 6 2.83 6.22 8.34
N VAL A 7 2.41 5.39 7.40
CA VAL A 7 1.86 5.83 6.12
C VAL A 7 0.48 5.23 5.96
N ILE A 8 -0.49 6.08 5.64
CA ILE A 8 -1.83 5.67 5.23
C ILE A 8 -1.96 5.97 3.74
N ALA A 9 -2.19 4.94 2.94
CA ALA A 9 -2.36 5.09 1.49
C ALA A 9 -3.76 4.60 1.11
N GLU A 10 -4.59 5.50 0.59
CA GLU A 10 -5.94 5.18 0.16
C GLU A 10 -5.97 5.05 -1.36
N ILE A 11 -6.58 3.97 -1.85
CA ILE A 11 -6.78 3.78 -3.29
C ILE A 11 -8.20 3.33 -3.55
N ARG A 12 -8.67 3.64 -4.76
CA ARG A 12 -10.00 3.26 -5.22
C ARG A 12 -9.89 2.33 -6.42
N ALA A 13 -10.67 1.27 -6.41
CA ALA A 13 -10.78 0.39 -7.56
C ALA A 13 -11.50 1.10 -8.71
N ALA A 14 -11.12 0.77 -9.95
CA ALA A 14 -11.91 1.12 -11.10
C ALA A 14 -13.32 0.50 -10.97
N PRO A 15 -14.35 1.10 -11.58
CA PRO A 15 -15.72 0.58 -11.43
C PRO A 15 -15.83 -0.90 -11.75
N GLY A 16 -16.40 -1.67 -10.83
CA GLY A 16 -16.57 -3.11 -10.96
C GLY A 16 -15.31 -3.94 -10.70
N LYS A 17 -14.19 -3.33 -10.32
CA LYS A 17 -12.90 -4.02 -10.14
C LYS A 17 -12.52 -4.26 -8.68
N GLY A 18 -13.43 -4.02 -7.73
CA GLY A 18 -13.13 -4.15 -6.30
C GLY A 18 -12.58 -5.52 -5.92
N ASP A 19 -13.23 -6.60 -6.35
CA ASP A 19 -12.79 -7.96 -6.00
C ASP A 19 -11.45 -8.31 -6.67
N ALA A 20 -11.28 -7.93 -7.94
CA ALA A 20 -10.02 -8.15 -8.64
C ALA A 20 -8.87 -7.38 -7.99
N LEU A 21 -9.11 -6.13 -7.60
CA LEU A 21 -8.11 -5.34 -6.89
C LEU A 21 -7.79 -5.94 -5.52
N ALA A 22 -8.79 -6.41 -4.79
CA ALA A 22 -8.58 -7.04 -3.49
C ALA A 22 -7.61 -8.23 -3.59
N ALA A 23 -7.83 -9.12 -4.56
CA ALA A 23 -6.95 -10.26 -4.78
C ALA A 23 -5.54 -9.83 -5.17
N PHE A 24 -5.43 -8.83 -6.04
CA PHE A 24 -4.13 -8.28 -6.47
C PHE A 24 -3.35 -7.69 -5.30
N LEU A 25 -4.01 -6.88 -4.46
CA LEU A 25 -3.36 -6.23 -3.33
C LEU A 25 -2.89 -7.24 -2.27
N ALA A 26 -3.61 -8.35 -2.09
CA ALA A 26 -3.18 -9.41 -1.19
C ALA A 26 -1.84 -10.02 -1.63
N GLU A 27 -1.64 -10.22 -2.93
CA GLU A 27 -0.36 -10.68 -3.47
C GLU A 27 0.76 -9.66 -3.24
N GLN A 28 0.47 -8.39 -3.47
CA GLN A 28 1.42 -7.30 -3.25
C GLN A 28 1.87 -7.24 -1.79
N VAL A 29 0.94 -7.34 -0.84
CA VAL A 29 1.24 -7.33 0.58
C VAL A 29 2.19 -8.48 0.94
N ALA A 30 1.91 -9.69 0.47
CA ALA A 30 2.77 -10.84 0.74
C ALA A 30 4.19 -10.64 0.20
N ALA A 31 4.33 -10.09 -1.00
CA ALA A 31 5.63 -9.85 -1.61
C ALA A 31 6.44 -8.77 -0.87
N VAL A 32 5.79 -7.68 -0.49
CA VAL A 32 6.44 -6.59 0.26
C VAL A 32 6.93 -7.07 1.62
N ARG A 33 6.09 -7.82 2.35
CA ARG A 33 6.46 -8.33 3.67
C ARG A 33 7.71 -9.22 3.63
N LYS A 34 7.92 -9.95 2.54
CA LYS A 34 9.08 -10.83 2.38
C LYS A 34 10.36 -10.08 2.02
N SER A 35 10.25 -8.92 1.35
CA SER A 35 11.38 -8.28 0.70
C SER A 35 11.90 -7.04 1.42
N GLU A 36 11.19 -6.51 2.41
CA GLU A 36 11.53 -5.23 3.03
C GLU A 36 11.66 -5.35 4.55
N PRO A 37 12.86 -5.63 5.06
CA PRO A 37 13.06 -5.80 6.51
C PRO A 37 12.81 -4.52 7.31
N GLY A 38 12.94 -3.34 6.70
CA GLY A 38 12.65 -2.07 7.35
C GLY A 38 11.16 -1.74 7.42
N CYS A 39 10.32 -2.54 6.79
CA CYS A 39 8.86 -2.38 6.84
C CYS A 39 8.32 -3.19 8.02
N LEU A 40 7.85 -2.50 9.07
CA LEU A 40 7.38 -3.14 10.29
C LEU A 40 5.95 -3.65 10.18
N ALA A 41 5.12 -2.97 9.41
CA ALA A 41 3.75 -3.35 9.14
C ALA A 41 3.37 -2.91 7.73
N TYR A 42 2.69 -3.79 7.02
CA TYR A 42 2.16 -3.50 5.68
C TYR A 42 0.87 -4.29 5.53
N ARG A 43 -0.25 -3.60 5.74
CA ARG A 43 -1.58 -4.21 5.76
C ARG A 43 -2.50 -3.44 4.84
N VAL A 44 -3.33 -4.15 4.10
CA VAL A 44 -4.38 -3.53 3.29
C VAL A 44 -5.74 -3.85 3.88
N HIS A 45 -6.61 -2.86 3.88
CA HIS A 45 -7.95 -2.93 4.41
C HIS A 45 -8.94 -2.53 3.32
N ARG A 46 -10.09 -3.17 3.32
CA ARG A 46 -11.19 -2.83 2.42
C ARG A 46 -12.29 -2.16 3.24
N SER A 47 -12.86 -1.08 2.72
CA SER A 47 -13.96 -0.39 3.40
C SER A 47 -15.13 -1.35 3.65
N THR A 48 -15.76 -1.22 4.82
CA THR A 48 -16.94 -2.01 5.16
C THR A 48 -18.22 -1.49 4.49
N THR A 49 -18.19 -0.27 3.95
CA THR A 49 -19.35 0.37 3.33
C THR A 49 -19.17 0.65 1.84
N ASP A 50 -17.94 0.61 1.34
CA ASP A 50 -17.63 0.84 -0.07
C ASP A 50 -16.64 -0.23 -0.55
N PRO A 51 -17.10 -1.26 -1.27
CA PRO A 51 -16.25 -2.38 -1.67
C PRO A 51 -15.17 -2.02 -2.69
N GLU A 52 -15.17 -0.79 -3.21
CA GLU A 52 -14.16 -0.30 -4.14
C GLU A 52 -13.14 0.61 -3.48
N HIS A 53 -13.23 0.84 -2.16
CA HIS A 53 -12.29 1.69 -1.42
C HIS A 53 -11.40 0.85 -0.52
N PHE A 54 -10.07 1.08 -0.64
CA PHE A 54 -9.03 0.35 0.09
C PHE A 54 -8.09 1.34 0.77
N ALA A 55 -7.55 0.93 1.93
CA ALA A 55 -6.56 1.70 2.66
C ALA A 55 -5.42 0.79 3.10
N PHE A 56 -4.19 1.21 2.83
CA PHE A 56 -3.00 0.58 3.39
C PHE A 56 -2.65 1.26 4.70
N TYR A 57 -2.31 0.45 5.70
CA TYR A 57 -1.65 0.89 6.92
C TYR A 57 -0.22 0.35 6.87
N GLU A 58 0.75 1.26 6.88
CA GLU A 58 2.15 0.92 6.71
C GLU A 58 2.97 1.58 7.81
N THR A 59 3.92 0.84 8.37
CA THR A 59 4.87 1.39 9.34
C THR A 59 6.29 0.98 8.95
N TYR A 60 7.19 1.95 8.96
CA TYR A 60 8.60 1.77 8.61
C TYR A 60 9.48 2.16 9.80
N VAL A 61 10.65 1.53 9.93
CA VAL A 61 11.57 1.83 11.04
C VAL A 61 12.00 3.29 11.05
N ASP A 62 12.10 3.92 9.86
CA ASP A 62 12.47 5.32 9.67
C ASP A 62 12.08 5.77 8.25
N ASP A 63 12.38 7.03 7.95
CA ASP A 63 12.08 7.61 6.65
C ASP A 63 12.89 6.95 5.53
N ALA A 64 14.13 6.53 5.81
CA ALA A 64 14.97 5.87 4.81
C ALA A 64 14.37 4.53 4.38
N ALA A 65 13.79 3.77 5.30
CA ALA A 65 13.11 2.51 4.98
C ALA A 65 11.89 2.74 4.07
N PHE A 66 11.17 3.84 4.25
CA PHE A 66 10.08 4.20 3.35
C PHE A 66 10.59 4.54 1.95
N GLU A 67 11.74 5.22 1.83
CA GLU A 67 12.33 5.49 0.52
C GLU A 67 12.77 4.20 -0.19
N VAL A 68 13.30 3.22 0.55
CA VAL A 68 13.60 1.89 0.00
C VAL A 68 12.31 1.27 -0.56
N HIS A 69 11.19 1.36 0.17
CA HIS A 69 9.90 0.85 -0.28
C HIS A 69 9.46 1.53 -1.59
N ARG A 70 9.52 2.86 -1.64
CA ARG A 70 9.11 3.63 -2.83
C ARG A 70 9.90 3.26 -4.07
N GLN A 71 11.17 2.91 -3.90
CA GLN A 71 12.09 2.60 -5.00
C GLN A 71 12.20 1.09 -5.26
N SER A 72 11.45 0.26 -4.56
CA SER A 72 11.52 -1.18 -4.68
C SER A 72 11.16 -1.65 -6.10
N PRO A 73 12.03 -2.45 -6.76
CA PRO A 73 11.71 -3.04 -8.06
C PRO A 73 10.48 -3.95 -8.00
N ILE A 74 10.28 -4.65 -6.87
CA ILE A 74 9.10 -5.52 -6.67
C ILE A 74 7.84 -4.67 -6.70
N LEU A 75 7.81 -3.58 -5.95
CA LEU A 75 6.66 -2.67 -5.92
C LEU A 75 6.40 -2.06 -7.29
N ALA A 76 7.46 -1.68 -8.01
CA ALA A 76 7.33 -1.13 -9.36
C ALA A 76 6.67 -2.13 -10.31
N GLN A 77 7.03 -3.42 -10.23
CA GLN A 77 6.42 -4.48 -11.04
C GLN A 77 4.93 -4.63 -10.72
N PHE A 78 4.55 -4.62 -9.43
CA PHE A 78 3.14 -4.68 -9.05
C PHE A 78 2.36 -3.48 -9.58
N ARG A 79 2.92 -2.28 -9.47
CA ARG A 79 2.26 -1.08 -10.00
C ARG A 79 2.04 -1.14 -11.50
N GLN A 80 3.04 -1.61 -12.26
CA GLN A 80 2.92 -1.76 -13.71
C GLN A 80 1.82 -2.76 -14.07
N ARG A 81 1.77 -3.91 -13.40
CA ARG A 81 0.73 -4.92 -13.63
C ARG A 81 -0.65 -4.39 -13.26
N ARG A 82 -0.75 -3.70 -12.14
CA ARG A 82 -1.99 -3.09 -11.68
C ARG A 82 -2.55 -2.12 -12.72
N ASP A 83 -1.68 -1.26 -13.24
CA ASP A 83 -2.06 -0.27 -14.25
C ASP A 83 -2.43 -0.93 -15.58
N ALA A 84 -1.66 -1.95 -16.00
CA ALA A 84 -1.97 -2.70 -17.22
C ALA A 84 -3.31 -3.44 -17.14
N LEU A 85 -3.71 -3.89 -15.94
CA LEU A 85 -4.98 -4.56 -15.73
C LEU A 85 -6.15 -3.60 -15.51
N GLY A 86 -5.88 -2.29 -15.42
CA GLY A 86 -6.92 -1.29 -15.25
C GLY A 86 -7.68 -1.40 -13.92
N LEU A 87 -6.99 -1.77 -12.83
CA LEU A 87 -7.64 -2.09 -11.56
C LEU A 87 -7.97 -0.89 -10.69
N VAL A 88 -7.33 0.26 -10.90
CA VAL A 88 -7.47 1.43 -10.03
C VAL A 88 -8.02 2.63 -10.77
N ALA A 89 -8.77 3.47 -10.04
CA ALA A 89 -9.31 4.75 -10.51
C ALA A 89 -8.53 5.88 -9.83
N GLY A 90 -7.66 6.54 -10.60
CA GLY A 90 -6.90 7.70 -10.14
C GLY A 90 -5.71 7.34 -9.25
N PRO A 91 -4.98 8.36 -8.76
CA PRO A 91 -3.80 8.17 -7.94
C PRO A 91 -4.16 7.82 -6.49
N ALA A 92 -3.22 7.18 -5.78
CA ALA A 92 -3.35 6.94 -4.36
C ALA A 92 -3.24 8.26 -3.58
N LYS A 93 -4.01 8.37 -2.49
CA LYS A 93 -3.85 9.46 -1.53
C LYS A 93 -2.95 8.97 -0.41
N VAL A 94 -1.76 9.54 -0.30
CA VAL A 94 -0.76 9.14 0.68
C VAL A 94 -0.64 10.20 1.77
N THR A 95 -0.79 9.76 3.03
CA THR A 95 -0.65 10.64 4.20
C THR A 95 0.37 10.02 5.15
N LYS A 96 1.28 10.83 5.66
CA LYS A 96 2.37 10.39 6.52
C LYS A 96 2.17 10.91 7.93
N TYR A 97 2.51 10.07 8.93
CA TYR A 97 2.35 10.38 10.34
C TYR A 97 3.57 9.95 11.13
N ARG A 98 3.83 10.67 12.22
CA ARG A 98 4.82 10.26 13.23
C ARG A 98 4.08 9.85 14.49
N GLU A 99 4.37 8.66 15.01
CA GLU A 99 3.74 8.23 16.25
C GLU A 99 4.17 9.13 17.41
N MET A 100 3.20 9.59 18.17
CA MET A 100 3.44 10.51 19.29
C MET A 100 3.39 9.80 20.64
N ALA A 101 2.61 8.76 20.73
CA ALA A 101 2.37 8.08 22.01
C ALA A 101 2.07 6.60 21.79
#